data_179f4ab7840d826ff828baad519b0486
#
_entry.id   179f4ab7840d826ff828baad519b0486
#
_cell.length_a   1.000
_cell.length_b   1.000
_cell.length_c   1.000
_cell.angle_alpha   90.00
_cell.angle_beta   90.00
_cell.angle_gamma   90.00
#
_symmetry.space_group_name_H-M   'P 1'
#
loop_
_entity.id
_entity.type
_entity.pdbx_description
1 polymer ?
#
loop_
_entity_poly.entity_id
_entity_poly.type
_entity_poly.pdbx_seq_one_letter_code
_entity_poly.pdbx_strand_id
1 'polypeptide(L)'
;LKMKLYRLKILLPFLCLFVLGSASPKMTGEEIGKYIQKKLKRNNHVLRINSKNLGDDGVAYLASSPILKTVKTLILYKGHFGDEGVRALAESENLDQLTTLYLENNNITDLGVEHISRSENLSNLKVLNLYHNQISDKGAGLIAESDTLTELQELNLIYNQIYGPGVIQLTNSTKLKNLKKIELTYNPIKKSAKDA
;
A
#
# COMPACT_ATOMS: atom_id res chain seq x y z
N LEU A 1 75.42 -23.33 -2.21
CA LEU A 1 74.14 -24.06 -2.02
C LEU A 1 72.98 -23.06 -2.19
N LYS A 2 72.29 -23.01 -3.36
CA LYS A 2 71.18 -22.12 -3.64
C LYS A 2 69.89 -22.83 -3.23
N MET A 3 69.23 -22.34 -2.18
CA MET A 3 67.88 -22.78 -1.83
C MET A 3 66.86 -21.96 -2.64
N LYS A 4 66.05 -22.67 -3.45
CA LYS A 4 64.88 -22.08 -4.15
C LYS A 4 63.74 -21.94 -3.16
N LEU A 5 63.30 -20.68 -2.92
CA LEU A 5 62.04 -20.42 -2.22
C LEU A 5 60.85 -20.78 -3.14
N TYR A 6 60.09 -21.81 -2.77
CA TYR A 6 58.79 -22.08 -3.36
C TYR A 6 57.78 -21.08 -2.80
N ARG A 7 57.22 -20.25 -3.68
CA ARG A 7 56.06 -19.40 -3.36
C ARG A 7 54.85 -20.30 -3.18
N LEU A 8 54.41 -20.45 -1.94
CA LEU A 8 53.14 -21.06 -1.59
C LEU A 8 52.02 -20.10 -2.04
N LYS A 9 51.31 -20.45 -3.12
CA LYS A 9 50.05 -19.78 -3.48
C LYS A 9 48.99 -20.21 -2.48
N ILE A 10 48.68 -19.35 -1.52
CA ILE A 10 47.51 -19.52 -0.66
C ILE A 10 46.30 -19.30 -1.56
N LEU A 11 45.60 -20.39 -1.90
CA LEU A 11 44.26 -20.32 -2.43
C LEU A 11 43.35 -19.75 -1.30
N LEU A 12 42.97 -18.49 -1.41
CA LEU A 12 41.84 -17.99 -0.61
C LEU A 12 40.60 -18.77 -1.02
N PRO A 13 39.87 -19.38 -0.06
CA PRO A 13 38.59 -19.98 -0.39
C PRO A 13 37.67 -18.85 -0.89
N PHE A 14 37.02 -19.10 -2.00
CA PHE A 14 35.91 -18.28 -2.51
C PHE A 14 34.88 -18.18 -1.40
N LEU A 15 34.94 -17.08 -0.65
CA LEU A 15 33.86 -16.68 0.26
C LEU A 15 32.68 -16.33 -0.64
N CYS A 16 31.77 -17.31 -0.77
CA CYS A 16 30.49 -17.10 -1.38
C CYS A 16 29.80 -15.99 -0.56
N LEU A 17 30.00 -14.73 -0.99
CA LEU A 17 29.15 -13.65 -0.52
C LEU A 17 27.73 -14.03 -0.99
N PHE A 18 26.97 -14.64 -0.09
CA PHE A 18 25.52 -14.58 -0.17
C PHE A 18 25.19 -13.08 -0.21
N VAL A 19 24.94 -12.57 -1.40
CA VAL A 19 24.27 -11.30 -1.59
C VAL A 19 22.88 -11.52 -1.00
N LEU A 20 22.76 -11.25 0.31
CA LEU A 20 21.47 -10.96 0.93
C LEU A 20 20.85 -9.94 -0.01
N GLY A 21 19.74 -10.32 -0.65
CA GLY A 21 19.06 -9.47 -1.60
C GLY A 21 18.95 -8.07 -0.99
N SER A 22 19.67 -7.12 -1.58
CA SER A 22 19.73 -5.77 -1.09
C SER A 22 18.34 -5.17 -1.27
N ALA A 23 17.55 -5.17 -0.18
CA ALA A 23 16.34 -4.37 -0.16
C ALA A 23 16.74 -2.96 -0.58
N SER A 24 16.07 -2.41 -1.59
CA SER A 24 16.33 -1.03 -2.01
C SER A 24 16.29 -0.11 -0.77
N PRO A 25 17.25 0.79 -0.59
CA PRO A 25 17.26 1.67 0.58
C PRO A 25 15.95 2.47 0.65
N LYS A 26 15.48 2.73 1.89
CA LYS A 26 14.32 3.61 2.09
C LYS A 26 14.63 5.00 1.54
N MET A 27 13.64 5.62 0.94
CA MET A 27 13.74 7.03 0.53
C MET A 27 13.74 7.94 1.76
N THR A 28 14.65 8.90 1.78
CA THR A 28 14.63 9.97 2.79
C THR A 28 13.51 10.98 2.51
N GLY A 29 13.09 11.73 3.53
CA GLY A 29 12.10 12.80 3.35
C GLY A 29 12.50 13.82 2.29
N GLU A 30 13.78 14.20 2.22
CA GLU A 30 14.30 15.12 1.21
C GLU A 30 14.15 14.56 -0.22
N GLU A 31 14.48 13.28 -0.42
CA GLU A 31 14.32 12.62 -1.71
C GLU A 31 12.85 12.52 -2.13
N ILE A 32 11.96 12.22 -1.16
CA ILE A 32 10.51 12.20 -1.38
C ILE A 32 10.04 13.59 -1.78
N GLY A 33 10.43 14.63 -1.06
CA GLY A 33 10.07 16.02 -1.36
C GLY A 33 10.49 16.45 -2.77
N LYS A 34 11.74 16.21 -3.15
CA LYS A 34 12.25 16.48 -4.51
C LYS A 34 11.48 15.71 -5.58
N TYR A 35 11.18 14.42 -5.29
CA TYR A 35 10.43 13.57 -6.22
C TYR A 35 9.01 14.08 -6.44
N ILE A 36 8.28 14.43 -5.37
CA ILE A 36 6.93 14.97 -5.43
C ILE A 36 6.88 16.25 -6.25
N GLN A 37 7.74 17.21 -5.92
CA GLN A 37 7.81 18.49 -6.64
C GLN A 37 8.05 18.31 -8.14
N LYS A 38 8.97 17.39 -8.51
CA LYS A 38 9.25 17.08 -9.91
C LYS A 38 8.04 16.48 -10.63
N LYS A 39 7.28 15.59 -9.96
CA LYS A 39 6.12 14.93 -10.54
C LYS A 39 4.93 15.86 -10.70
N LEU A 40 4.62 16.63 -9.68
CA LEU A 40 3.46 17.52 -9.67
C LEU A 40 3.63 18.76 -10.55
N LYS A 41 4.87 19.16 -10.91
CA LYS A 41 5.09 20.18 -11.95
C LYS A 41 4.45 19.83 -13.31
N ARG A 42 4.28 18.54 -13.62
CA ARG A 42 3.73 18.08 -14.91
C ARG A 42 2.21 17.84 -14.84
N ASN A 43 1.72 17.42 -13.69
CA ASN A 43 0.32 17.21 -13.42
C ASN A 43 0.11 17.30 -11.90
N ASN A 44 -0.52 18.36 -11.44
CA ASN A 44 -0.72 18.63 -10.02
C ASN A 44 -1.88 17.82 -9.39
N HIS A 45 -2.62 17.05 -10.17
CA HIS A 45 -3.75 16.24 -9.69
C HIS A 45 -3.42 14.74 -9.56
N VAL A 46 -2.32 14.28 -10.15
CA VAL A 46 -1.94 12.86 -10.12
C VAL A 46 -0.52 12.70 -9.59
N LEU A 47 -0.39 12.08 -8.43
CA LEU A 47 0.90 11.70 -7.87
C LEU A 47 1.06 10.19 -7.92
N ARG A 48 2.11 9.73 -8.61
CA ARG A 48 2.46 8.31 -8.70
C ARG A 48 3.88 8.09 -8.19
N ILE A 49 3.99 7.23 -7.17
CA ILE A 49 5.26 6.79 -6.59
C ILE A 49 5.27 5.26 -6.60
N ASN A 50 5.83 4.68 -7.66
CA ASN A 50 5.83 3.23 -7.87
C ASN A 50 7.17 2.62 -7.51
N SER A 51 7.13 1.47 -6.85
CA SER A 51 8.29 0.62 -6.55
C SER A 51 9.45 1.40 -5.90
N LYS A 52 9.11 2.39 -5.07
CA LYS A 52 10.02 3.12 -4.21
C LYS A 52 9.84 2.61 -2.78
N ASN A 53 10.93 2.30 -2.12
CA ASN A 53 10.88 1.87 -0.74
C ASN A 53 10.60 3.10 0.16
N LEU A 54 9.31 3.44 0.30
CA LEU A 54 8.86 4.54 1.16
C LEU A 54 8.89 4.11 2.63
N GLY A 55 8.41 2.89 2.92
CA GLY A 55 8.08 2.48 4.27
C GLY A 55 7.04 3.40 4.92
N ASP A 56 6.64 3.12 6.14
CA ASP A 56 5.65 3.91 6.85
C ASP A 56 6.09 5.36 7.08
N ASP A 57 7.35 5.57 7.46
CA ASP A 57 7.92 6.90 7.69
C ASP A 57 7.88 7.77 6.41
N GLY A 58 8.17 7.16 5.25
CA GLY A 58 8.13 7.86 3.97
C GLY A 58 6.71 8.24 3.56
N VAL A 59 5.74 7.38 3.86
CA VAL A 59 4.32 7.67 3.63
C VAL A 59 3.83 8.74 4.60
N ALA A 60 4.24 8.73 5.88
CA ALA A 60 3.93 9.77 6.85
C ALA A 60 4.49 11.14 6.43
N TYR A 61 5.75 11.16 5.97
CA TYR A 61 6.35 12.38 5.41
C TYR A 61 5.56 12.89 4.18
N LEU A 62 5.17 11.98 3.28
CA LEU A 62 4.35 12.31 2.12
C LEU A 62 3.01 12.93 2.57
N ALA A 63 2.29 12.26 3.48
CA ALA A 63 0.97 12.65 3.97
C ALA A 63 0.97 14.04 4.64
N SER A 64 2.07 14.42 5.30
CA SER A 64 2.24 15.73 5.92
C SER A 64 2.48 16.88 4.92
N SER A 65 2.71 16.58 3.64
CA SER A 65 3.07 17.59 2.64
C SER A 65 1.87 18.38 2.13
N PRO A 66 1.81 19.71 2.31
CA PRO A 66 0.71 20.55 1.83
C PRO A 66 0.52 20.54 0.31
N ILE A 67 1.53 20.11 -0.44
CA ILE A 67 1.46 20.00 -1.91
C ILE A 67 0.40 18.96 -2.35
N LEU A 68 -0.01 18.05 -1.46
CA LEU A 68 -1.05 17.05 -1.73
C LEU A 68 -2.47 17.62 -1.80
N LYS A 69 -2.72 18.83 -1.31
CA LYS A 69 -4.06 19.46 -1.32
C LYS A 69 -4.70 19.56 -2.71
N THR A 70 -3.89 19.49 -3.77
CA THR A 70 -4.42 19.51 -5.14
C THR A 70 -4.51 18.12 -5.77
N VAL A 71 -4.01 17.08 -5.07
CA VAL A 71 -3.94 15.72 -5.61
C VAL A 71 -5.30 15.04 -5.50
N LYS A 72 -5.81 14.59 -6.64
CA LYS A 72 -7.05 13.81 -6.75
C LYS A 72 -6.81 12.31 -6.92
N THR A 73 -5.64 11.94 -7.43
CA THR A 73 -5.23 10.55 -7.62
C THR A 73 -3.87 10.32 -6.99
N LEU A 74 -3.80 9.44 -6.01
CA LEU A 74 -2.57 9.02 -5.35
C LEU A 74 -2.31 7.53 -5.62
N ILE A 75 -1.12 7.21 -6.13
CA ILE A 75 -0.72 5.85 -6.47
C ILE A 75 0.60 5.53 -5.77
N LEU A 76 0.55 4.60 -4.81
CA LEU A 76 1.67 4.16 -3.97
C LEU A 76 1.89 2.64 -4.15
N TYR A 77 2.12 2.22 -5.39
CA TYR A 77 2.34 0.83 -5.76
C TYR A 77 3.69 0.32 -5.22
N LYS A 78 3.67 -0.79 -4.46
CA LYS A 78 4.87 -1.47 -3.97
C LYS A 78 5.81 -0.51 -3.22
N GLY A 79 5.23 0.21 -2.26
CA GLY A 79 5.92 1.19 -1.43
C GLY A 79 6.55 0.60 -0.16
N HIS A 80 6.29 -0.69 0.13
CA HIS A 80 6.78 -1.41 1.31
C HIS A 80 6.38 -0.78 2.64
N PHE A 81 5.16 -0.28 2.72
CA PHE A 81 4.55 0.23 3.95
C PHE A 81 3.38 -0.66 4.40
N GLY A 82 2.97 -0.49 5.64
CA GLY A 82 1.87 -1.21 6.27
C GLY A 82 0.79 -0.28 6.81
N ASP A 83 0.21 -0.67 7.93
CA ASP A 83 -0.94 -0.02 8.55
C ASP A 83 -0.62 1.38 9.07
N GLU A 84 0.59 1.60 9.59
CA GLU A 84 1.03 2.91 10.09
C GLU A 84 1.16 3.94 8.95
N GLY A 85 1.67 3.52 7.79
CA GLY A 85 1.68 4.38 6.60
C GLY A 85 0.27 4.73 6.14
N VAL A 86 -0.65 3.75 6.17
CA VAL A 86 -2.07 3.98 5.86
C VAL A 86 -2.72 4.88 6.89
N ARG A 87 -2.42 4.73 8.19
CA ARG A 87 -2.90 5.62 9.24
C ARG A 87 -2.52 7.08 8.95
N ALA A 88 -1.25 7.31 8.60
CA ALA A 88 -0.79 8.66 8.26
C ALA A 88 -1.53 9.26 7.05
N LEU A 89 -1.88 8.45 6.04
CA LEU A 89 -2.71 8.92 4.92
C LEU A 89 -4.14 9.24 5.38
N ALA A 90 -4.74 8.38 6.19
CA ALA A 90 -6.10 8.53 6.67
C ALA A 90 -6.29 9.76 7.58
N GLU A 91 -5.25 10.12 8.35
CA GLU A 91 -5.23 11.29 9.23
C GLU A 91 -4.84 12.59 8.52
N SER A 92 -4.43 12.53 7.25
CA SER A 92 -3.90 13.69 6.52
C SER A 92 -4.97 14.65 6.05
N GLU A 93 -4.97 15.86 6.59
CA GLU A 93 -5.80 16.98 6.14
C GLU A 93 -5.41 17.52 4.74
N ASN A 94 -4.35 16.98 4.16
CA ASN A 94 -3.91 17.35 2.81
C ASN A 94 -4.53 16.48 1.71
N LEU A 95 -5.37 15.50 2.06
CA LEU A 95 -5.96 14.52 1.12
C LEU A 95 -7.48 14.64 1.00
N ASP A 96 -8.08 15.73 1.48
CA ASP A 96 -9.52 16.00 1.42
C ASP A 96 -10.09 16.05 -0.01
N GLN A 97 -9.24 16.32 -1.01
CA GLN A 97 -9.63 16.32 -2.43
C GLN A 97 -9.39 14.96 -3.14
N LEU A 98 -8.93 13.94 -2.39
CA LEU A 98 -8.57 12.66 -2.99
C LEU A 98 -9.82 11.88 -3.40
N THR A 99 -9.89 11.50 -4.67
CA THR A 99 -10.98 10.68 -5.21
C THR A 99 -10.54 9.28 -5.61
N THR A 100 -9.24 9.08 -5.77
CA THR A 100 -8.68 7.80 -6.26
C THR A 100 -7.43 7.46 -5.48
N LEU A 101 -7.44 6.31 -4.80
CA LEU A 101 -6.33 5.82 -3.98
C LEU A 101 -5.94 4.40 -4.40
N TYR A 102 -4.69 4.26 -4.83
CA TYR A 102 -4.09 2.98 -5.22
C TYR A 102 -2.97 2.63 -4.23
N LEU A 103 -3.13 1.51 -3.51
CA LEU A 103 -2.22 1.03 -2.46
C LEU A 103 -1.79 -0.42 -2.71
N GLU A 104 -1.68 -0.82 -3.97
CA GLU A 104 -1.41 -2.20 -4.34
C GLU A 104 -0.02 -2.68 -3.91
N ASN A 105 0.09 -3.98 -3.63
CA ASN A 105 1.35 -4.65 -3.31
C ASN A 105 2.07 -4.01 -2.12
N ASN A 106 1.37 -3.83 -1.01
CA ASN A 106 1.92 -3.37 0.25
C ASN A 106 1.63 -4.40 1.38
N ASN A 107 1.86 -4.03 2.62
CA ASN A 107 1.66 -4.92 3.77
C ASN A 107 0.45 -4.48 4.62
N ILE A 108 -0.61 -4.04 3.94
CA ILE A 108 -1.81 -3.51 4.61
C ILE A 108 -2.66 -4.67 5.12
N THR A 109 -3.04 -4.59 6.40
CA THR A 109 -3.93 -5.53 7.06
C THR A 109 -5.31 -4.90 7.32
N ASP A 110 -6.15 -5.61 8.07
CA ASP A 110 -7.45 -5.10 8.51
C ASP A 110 -7.32 -3.81 9.35
N LEU A 111 -6.20 -3.61 10.04
CA LEU A 111 -5.95 -2.40 10.81
C LEU A 111 -5.79 -1.17 9.89
N GLY A 112 -5.03 -1.30 8.80
CA GLY A 112 -4.93 -0.23 7.79
C GLY A 112 -6.28 0.08 7.15
N VAL A 113 -7.08 -0.96 6.87
CA VAL A 113 -8.46 -0.79 6.38
C VAL A 113 -9.34 -0.08 7.40
N GLU A 114 -9.18 -0.35 8.71
CA GLU A 114 -9.89 0.35 9.76
C GLU A 114 -9.62 1.86 9.74
N HIS A 115 -8.37 2.27 9.56
CA HIS A 115 -8.01 3.68 9.40
C HIS A 115 -8.68 4.32 8.18
N ILE A 116 -8.67 3.65 7.02
CA ILE A 116 -9.32 4.15 5.80
C ILE A 116 -10.84 4.29 6.01
N SER A 117 -11.47 3.24 6.55
CA SER A 117 -12.94 3.16 6.68
C SER A 117 -13.53 4.14 7.69
N ARG A 118 -12.71 4.77 8.53
CA ARG A 118 -13.11 5.78 9.52
C ARG A 118 -12.62 7.18 9.19
N SER A 119 -11.89 7.34 8.09
CA SER A 119 -11.27 8.63 7.75
C SER A 119 -12.26 9.59 7.11
N GLU A 120 -12.51 10.72 7.77
CA GLU A 120 -13.27 11.85 7.20
C GLU A 120 -12.48 12.53 6.06
N ASN A 121 -11.14 12.54 6.14
CA ASN A 121 -10.27 13.12 5.10
C ASN A 121 -10.29 12.32 3.78
N LEU A 122 -10.71 11.05 3.82
CA LEU A 122 -10.83 10.19 2.65
C LEU A 122 -12.29 9.97 2.21
N SER A 123 -13.25 10.74 2.75
CA SER A 123 -14.68 10.57 2.47
C SER A 123 -15.07 10.84 1.00
N ASN A 124 -14.24 11.54 0.24
CA ASN A 124 -14.45 11.79 -1.19
C ASN A 124 -13.96 10.65 -2.10
N LEU A 125 -13.47 9.52 -1.54
CA LEU A 125 -12.96 8.42 -2.34
C LEU A 125 -14.06 7.77 -3.19
N LYS A 126 -13.75 7.66 -4.50
CA LYS A 126 -14.56 6.96 -5.50
C LYS A 126 -13.93 5.66 -5.95
N VAL A 127 -12.61 5.59 -5.93
CA VAL A 127 -11.86 4.39 -6.31
C VAL A 127 -10.86 4.06 -5.21
N LEU A 128 -10.94 2.85 -4.66
CA LEU A 128 -10.00 2.30 -3.71
C LEU A 128 -9.45 0.98 -4.22
N ASN A 129 -8.13 0.94 -4.43
CA ASN A 129 -7.45 -0.26 -4.88
C ASN A 129 -6.48 -0.77 -3.81
N LEU A 130 -6.81 -1.92 -3.25
CA LEU A 130 -6.08 -2.65 -2.21
C LEU A 130 -5.58 -4.02 -2.71
N TYR A 131 -5.38 -4.14 -4.04
CA TYR A 131 -4.86 -5.35 -4.67
C TYR A 131 -3.59 -5.85 -3.99
N HIS A 132 -3.52 -7.16 -3.72
CA HIS A 132 -2.36 -7.85 -3.17
C HIS A 132 -1.86 -7.20 -1.87
N ASN A 133 -2.69 -7.33 -0.84
CA ASN A 133 -2.44 -6.97 0.55
C ASN A 133 -2.81 -8.14 1.48
N GLN A 134 -3.05 -7.90 2.76
CA GLN A 134 -3.32 -8.93 3.77
C GLN A 134 -4.67 -8.72 4.45
N ILE A 135 -5.69 -8.37 3.65
CA ILE A 135 -7.01 -8.01 4.15
C ILE A 135 -7.86 -9.27 4.28
N SER A 136 -8.50 -9.45 5.44
CA SER A 136 -9.37 -10.57 5.75
C SER A 136 -10.87 -10.21 5.67
N ASP A 137 -11.75 -11.12 6.09
CA ASP A 137 -13.19 -10.87 6.25
C ASP A 137 -13.48 -9.69 7.17
N LYS A 138 -12.63 -9.49 8.21
CA LYS A 138 -12.77 -8.34 9.12
C LYS A 138 -12.58 -7.02 8.38
N GLY A 139 -11.54 -6.90 7.56
CA GLY A 139 -11.30 -5.71 6.74
C GLY A 139 -12.40 -5.47 5.72
N ALA A 140 -12.89 -6.54 5.06
CA ALA A 140 -14.03 -6.47 4.17
C ALA A 140 -15.29 -5.93 4.87
N GLY A 141 -15.55 -6.39 6.08
CA GLY A 141 -16.66 -5.92 6.94
C GLY A 141 -16.49 -4.45 7.33
N LEU A 142 -15.27 -4.02 7.70
CA LEU A 142 -14.99 -2.62 8.03
C LEU A 142 -15.28 -1.67 6.85
N ILE A 143 -14.96 -2.09 5.62
CA ILE A 143 -15.34 -1.31 4.42
C ILE A 143 -16.85 -1.32 4.25
N ALA A 144 -17.50 -2.48 4.36
CA ALA A 144 -18.93 -2.64 4.16
C ALA A 144 -19.78 -1.78 5.12
N GLU A 145 -19.31 -1.58 6.34
CA GLU A 145 -19.98 -0.84 7.41
C GLU A 145 -19.50 0.62 7.55
N SER A 146 -18.63 1.08 6.63
CA SER A 146 -18.06 2.43 6.69
C SER A 146 -19.13 3.51 6.49
N ASP A 147 -19.17 4.46 7.42
CA ASP A 147 -20.00 5.66 7.31
C ASP A 147 -19.31 6.80 6.50
N THR A 148 -18.02 6.66 6.23
CA THR A 148 -17.22 7.67 5.51
C THR A 148 -17.05 7.35 4.02
N LEU A 149 -16.94 6.06 3.64
CA LEU A 149 -16.71 5.65 2.24
C LEU A 149 -17.97 5.64 1.38
N THR A 150 -18.94 6.53 1.64
CA THR A 150 -20.25 6.53 0.98
C THR A 150 -20.18 6.87 -0.51
N GLU A 151 -19.14 7.58 -0.95
CA GLU A 151 -18.93 7.94 -2.36
C GLU A 151 -18.21 6.86 -3.16
N LEU A 152 -17.81 5.73 -2.53
CA LEU A 152 -17.03 4.67 -3.17
C LEU A 152 -17.83 4.01 -4.32
N GLN A 153 -17.21 3.98 -5.51
CA GLN A 153 -17.78 3.42 -6.74
C GLN A 153 -17.06 2.15 -7.19
N GLU A 154 -15.75 2.08 -6.97
CA GLU A 154 -14.93 0.93 -7.36
C GLU A 154 -14.04 0.50 -6.20
N LEU A 155 -14.07 -0.80 -5.89
CA LEU A 155 -13.28 -1.43 -4.85
C LEU A 155 -12.55 -2.65 -5.43
N ASN A 156 -11.22 -2.62 -5.40
CA ASN A 156 -10.40 -3.76 -5.79
C ASN A 156 -9.74 -4.39 -4.56
N LEU A 157 -10.08 -5.64 -4.29
CA LEU A 157 -9.57 -6.48 -3.21
C LEU A 157 -8.96 -7.80 -3.73
N ILE A 158 -8.57 -7.84 -4.99
CA ILE A 158 -7.94 -9.02 -5.61
C ILE A 158 -6.66 -9.40 -4.84
N TYR A 159 -6.36 -10.70 -4.72
CA TYR A 159 -5.18 -11.21 -3.97
C TYR A 159 -5.14 -10.73 -2.52
N ASN A 160 -6.19 -10.99 -1.77
CA ASN A 160 -6.27 -10.80 -0.32
C ASN A 160 -6.68 -12.11 0.37
N GLN A 161 -7.12 -12.06 1.62
CA GLN A 161 -7.46 -13.22 2.45
C GLN A 161 -8.95 -13.24 2.81
N ILE A 162 -9.82 -12.86 1.87
CA ILE A 162 -11.25 -12.71 2.07
C ILE A 162 -11.95 -14.04 1.75
N TYR A 163 -12.75 -14.52 2.67
CA TYR A 163 -13.58 -15.71 2.54
C TYR A 163 -15.05 -15.35 2.24
N GLY A 164 -15.91 -16.35 2.19
CA GLY A 164 -17.35 -16.16 1.94
C GLY A 164 -18.05 -15.14 2.85
N PRO A 165 -17.81 -15.14 4.18
CA PRO A 165 -18.42 -14.18 5.09
C PRO A 165 -18.09 -12.72 4.73
N GLY A 166 -16.84 -12.40 4.40
CA GLY A 166 -16.45 -11.05 3.99
C GLY A 166 -17.12 -10.61 2.69
N VAL A 167 -17.25 -11.52 1.72
CA VAL A 167 -17.99 -11.25 0.48
C VAL A 167 -19.45 -10.92 0.76
N ILE A 168 -20.11 -11.69 1.64
CA ILE A 168 -21.50 -11.47 2.03
C ILE A 168 -21.67 -10.09 2.69
N GLN A 169 -20.76 -9.68 3.55
CA GLN A 169 -20.78 -8.37 4.18
C GLN A 169 -20.69 -7.24 3.13
N LEU A 170 -19.75 -7.33 2.19
CA LEU A 170 -19.59 -6.34 1.12
C LEU A 170 -20.82 -6.25 0.21
N THR A 171 -21.37 -7.40 -0.21
CA THR A 171 -22.52 -7.42 -1.13
C THR A 171 -23.83 -7.00 -0.49
N ASN A 172 -23.98 -7.17 0.83
CA ASN A 172 -25.15 -6.77 1.60
C ASN A 172 -25.01 -5.39 2.25
N SER A 173 -23.92 -4.67 1.98
CA SER A 173 -23.71 -3.35 2.58
C SER A 173 -24.84 -2.37 2.22
N THR A 174 -25.40 -1.75 3.25
CA THR A 174 -26.37 -0.64 3.10
C THR A 174 -25.71 0.73 3.09
N LYS A 175 -24.41 0.79 3.39
CA LYS A 175 -23.60 2.01 3.45
C LYS A 175 -23.01 2.38 2.09
N LEU A 176 -22.50 1.40 1.35
CA LEU A 176 -21.81 1.60 0.07
C LEU A 176 -22.80 1.76 -1.11
N LYS A 177 -23.71 2.72 -1.00
CA LYS A 177 -24.83 2.91 -1.96
C LYS A 177 -24.38 3.27 -3.38
N ASN A 178 -23.19 3.84 -3.54
CA ASN A 178 -22.63 4.26 -4.82
C ASN A 178 -21.73 3.19 -5.46
N LEU A 179 -21.52 2.04 -4.79
CA LEU A 179 -20.60 1.00 -5.25
C LEU A 179 -21.16 0.29 -6.49
N LYS A 180 -20.38 0.33 -7.57
CA LYS A 180 -20.73 -0.24 -8.90
C LYS A 180 -19.89 -1.45 -9.24
N LYS A 181 -18.67 -1.53 -8.69
CA LYS A 181 -17.71 -2.56 -9.03
C LYS A 181 -16.94 -3.03 -7.80
N ILE A 182 -16.94 -4.35 -7.56
CA ILE A 182 -16.07 -5.02 -6.59
C ILE A 182 -15.26 -6.08 -7.33
N GLU A 183 -13.96 -6.12 -7.10
CA GLU A 183 -13.08 -7.15 -7.64
C GLU A 183 -12.48 -7.97 -6.48
N LEU A 184 -12.73 -9.30 -6.49
CA LEU A 184 -12.39 -10.23 -5.39
C LEU A 184 -11.64 -11.47 -5.87
N THR A 185 -11.22 -11.52 -7.13
CA THR A 185 -10.51 -12.69 -7.70
C THR A 185 -9.26 -13.02 -6.88
N TYR A 186 -8.89 -14.29 -6.83
CA TYR A 186 -7.73 -14.77 -6.06
C TYR A 186 -7.83 -14.56 -4.53
N ASN A 187 -9.04 -14.50 -4.00
CA ASN A 187 -9.32 -14.66 -2.58
C ASN A 187 -9.83 -16.06 -2.30
N PRO A 188 -9.67 -16.63 -1.08
CA PRO A 188 -10.09 -17.99 -0.76
C PRO A 188 -11.61 -18.10 -0.48
N ILE A 189 -12.45 -17.49 -1.31
CA ILE A 189 -13.90 -17.30 -1.11
C ILE A 189 -14.66 -18.61 -0.88
N LYS A 190 -14.22 -19.71 -1.53
CA LYS A 190 -14.88 -21.03 -1.43
C LYS A 190 -14.48 -21.84 -0.19
N LYS A 191 -13.47 -21.42 0.55
CA LYS A 191 -13.06 -22.08 1.80
C LYS A 191 -13.83 -21.49 2.96
N SER A 192 -14.35 -22.34 3.84
CA SER A 192 -14.87 -21.84 5.13
C SER A 192 -13.69 -21.42 6.01
N ALA A 193 -13.89 -20.45 6.90
CA ALA A 193 -12.88 -20.05 7.88
C ALA A 193 -12.46 -21.18 8.84
N LYS A 194 -13.11 -22.36 8.76
CA LYS A 194 -12.77 -23.57 9.52
C LYS A 194 -11.71 -24.44 8.82
N ASP A 195 -11.43 -24.18 7.54
CA ASP A 195 -10.52 -24.98 6.71
C ASP A 195 -9.14 -24.27 6.53
N ALA A 196 -8.91 -23.20 7.23
CA ALA A 196 -7.66 -22.43 7.30
C ALA A 196 -7.03 -22.61 8.69
#